data_2097742809a96e77962b89b2bd354460
#
_entry.id   2097742809a96e77962b89b2bd354460
#
_cell.length_a   1.000
_cell.length_b   1.000
_cell.length_c   1.000
_cell.angle_alpha   90.00
_cell.angle_beta   90.00
_cell.angle_gamma   90.00
#
_symmetry.space_group_name_H-M   'P 1'
#
loop_
_entity.id
_entity.type
_entity.pdbx_description
1 polymer ?
#
loop_
_entity_poly.entity_id
_entity_poly.type
_entity_poly.pdbx_seq_one_letter_code
_entity_poly.pdbx_strand_id
1 'polypeptide(L)'
;MDLPELWSFFTTLPTTIVVDHMGRPDVSKPVKGPEFELFVKFMREHGNVWSKVSCPERMSVTGPKALNGEPGLEHGTYRDVVPFAKRIVDTFPDRVLWGTDWPHPNLKDHMPDDGLLVDFIPHIATTAALQHKLLVDNPMRLYWPDEA
;
A
#
# COMPACT_ATOMS: atom_id res chain seq x y z
N MET A 1 -11.04 1.13 -9.69
CA MET A 1 -11.19 1.96 -8.46
C MET A 1 -12.43 2.82 -8.60
N ASP A 2 -13.37 2.71 -7.66
CA ASP A 2 -14.66 3.42 -7.72
C ASP A 2 -14.60 4.83 -7.10
N LEU A 3 -13.38 5.35 -6.92
CA LEU A 3 -13.14 6.63 -6.30
C LEU A 3 -13.85 7.81 -6.99
N PRO A 4 -13.95 7.87 -8.33
CA PRO A 4 -14.70 8.95 -8.98
C PRO A 4 -16.16 9.03 -8.56
N GLU A 5 -16.82 7.88 -8.42
CA GLU A 5 -18.23 7.77 -8.05
C GLU A 5 -18.46 8.11 -6.57
N LEU A 6 -17.49 7.78 -5.72
CA LEU A 6 -17.55 7.96 -4.28
C LEU A 6 -16.84 9.25 -3.79
N TRP A 7 -16.32 10.05 -4.73
CA TRP A 7 -15.53 11.24 -4.38
C TRP A 7 -16.27 12.18 -3.43
N SER A 8 -17.47 12.59 -3.79
CA SER A 8 -18.27 13.50 -2.98
C SER A 8 -18.60 12.93 -1.60
N PHE A 9 -18.83 11.63 -1.52
CA PHE A 9 -19.05 10.95 -0.24
C PHE A 9 -17.81 11.03 0.66
N PHE A 10 -16.66 10.58 0.17
CA PHE A 10 -15.44 10.57 0.99
C PHE A 10 -14.96 11.97 1.37
N THR A 11 -15.11 12.95 0.48
CA THR A 11 -14.65 14.32 0.74
C THR A 11 -15.47 15.07 1.79
N THR A 12 -16.68 14.60 2.10
CA THR A 12 -17.55 15.18 3.12
C THR A 12 -17.44 14.54 4.51
N LEU A 13 -16.70 13.42 4.60
CA LEU A 13 -16.55 12.73 5.88
C LEU A 13 -15.64 13.52 6.84
N PRO A 14 -16.12 13.79 8.08
CA PRO A 14 -15.32 14.50 9.08
C PRO A 14 -14.31 13.60 9.80
N THR A 15 -14.35 12.30 9.55
CA THR A 15 -13.54 11.29 10.21
C THR A 15 -12.23 11.04 9.45
N THR A 16 -11.26 10.44 10.11
CA THR A 16 -10.10 9.87 9.45
C THR A 16 -10.52 8.71 8.55
N ILE A 17 -10.01 8.72 7.32
CA ILE A 17 -10.25 7.69 6.32
C ILE A 17 -8.95 6.93 6.12
N VAL A 18 -8.97 5.62 6.25
CA VAL A 18 -7.83 4.75 5.93
C VAL A 18 -8.17 3.93 4.71
N VAL A 19 -7.49 4.19 3.60
CA VAL A 19 -7.70 3.47 2.34
C VAL A 19 -6.75 2.28 2.30
N ASP A 20 -7.31 1.07 2.25
CA ASP A 20 -6.55 -0.16 2.16
C ASP A 20 -5.87 -0.32 0.79
N HIS A 21 -4.69 -0.95 0.80
CA HIS A 21 -3.99 -1.43 -0.38
C HIS A 21 -3.78 -0.35 -1.47
N MET A 22 -3.49 0.89 -1.06
CA MET A 22 -3.26 2.03 -1.98
C MET A 22 -4.44 2.27 -2.94
N GLY A 23 -5.67 1.93 -2.51
CA GLY A 23 -6.84 1.96 -3.37
C GLY A 23 -6.82 0.94 -4.52
N ARG A 24 -5.96 -0.07 -4.45
CA ARG A 24 -5.84 -1.18 -5.41
C ARG A 24 -5.55 -0.69 -6.85
N PRO A 25 -4.39 -0.05 -7.08
CA PRO A 25 -4.03 0.40 -8.41
C PRO A 25 -3.87 -0.77 -9.39
N ASP A 26 -4.16 -0.53 -10.66
CA ASP A 26 -3.78 -1.42 -11.74
C ASP A 26 -2.30 -1.21 -12.07
N VAL A 27 -1.44 -2.11 -11.57
CA VAL A 27 0.01 -2.01 -11.71
C VAL A 27 0.51 -2.28 -13.13
N SER A 28 -0.35 -2.75 -14.02
CA SER A 28 -0.03 -2.86 -15.46
C SER A 28 0.01 -1.49 -16.15
N LYS A 29 -0.51 -0.46 -15.51
CA LYS A 29 -0.56 0.91 -16.00
C LYS A 29 0.57 1.77 -15.43
N PRO A 30 0.92 2.87 -16.08
CA PRO A 30 1.95 3.76 -15.56
C PRO A 30 1.58 4.32 -14.17
N VAL A 31 2.56 4.36 -13.27
CA VAL A 31 2.41 4.95 -11.93
C VAL A 31 1.99 6.43 -11.95
N LYS A 32 2.26 7.14 -13.06
CA LYS A 32 1.78 8.51 -13.32
C LYS A 32 0.53 8.54 -14.21
N GLY A 33 -0.13 7.40 -14.37
CA GLY A 33 -1.38 7.31 -15.11
C GLY A 33 -2.55 7.99 -14.38
N PRO A 34 -3.60 8.39 -15.10
CA PRO A 34 -4.68 9.21 -14.58
C PRO A 34 -5.42 8.56 -13.39
N GLU A 35 -5.53 7.26 -13.39
CA GLU A 35 -6.21 6.51 -12.33
C GLU A 35 -5.49 6.64 -10.98
N PHE A 36 -4.18 6.40 -10.96
CA PHE A 36 -3.40 6.50 -9.73
C PHE A 36 -3.13 7.98 -9.34
N GLU A 37 -3.03 8.88 -10.33
CA GLU A 37 -2.99 10.32 -10.06
C GLU A 37 -4.25 10.81 -9.33
N LEU A 38 -5.41 10.27 -9.64
CA LEU A 38 -6.65 10.59 -8.94
C LEU A 38 -6.56 10.20 -7.46
N PHE A 39 -6.00 9.04 -7.14
CA PHE A 39 -5.78 8.61 -5.76
C PHE A 39 -4.77 9.49 -5.03
N VAL A 40 -3.66 9.82 -5.67
CA VAL A 40 -2.65 10.76 -5.13
C VAL A 40 -3.26 12.14 -4.89
N LYS A 41 -4.08 12.62 -5.82
CA LYS A 41 -4.82 13.88 -5.68
C LYS A 41 -5.77 13.82 -4.49
N PHE A 42 -6.52 12.73 -4.34
CA PHE A 42 -7.43 12.54 -3.20
C PHE A 42 -6.70 12.65 -1.86
N MET A 43 -5.58 11.96 -1.70
CA MET A 43 -4.76 12.06 -0.49
C MET A 43 -4.15 13.46 -0.28
N ARG A 44 -3.83 14.17 -1.36
CA ARG A 44 -3.23 15.51 -1.28
C ARG A 44 -4.23 16.58 -0.85
N GLU A 45 -5.43 16.50 -1.38
CA GLU A 45 -6.49 17.49 -1.09
C GLU A 45 -7.19 17.24 0.24
N HIS A 46 -7.09 16.03 0.79
CA HIS A 46 -7.76 15.64 2.03
C HIS A 46 -6.76 15.14 3.08
N GLY A 47 -6.43 16.01 4.04
CA GLY A 47 -5.45 15.73 5.08
C GLY A 47 -5.84 14.63 6.07
N ASN A 48 -7.12 14.28 6.14
CA ASN A 48 -7.66 13.18 6.95
C ASN A 48 -7.59 11.82 6.26
N VAL A 49 -7.08 11.75 5.02
CA VAL A 49 -6.95 10.49 4.27
C VAL A 49 -5.58 9.89 4.47
N TRP A 50 -5.56 8.65 4.90
CA TRP A 50 -4.40 7.78 5.08
C TRP A 50 -4.44 6.62 4.10
N SER A 51 -3.31 5.99 3.82
CA SER A 51 -3.23 4.79 2.98
C SER A 51 -2.44 3.68 3.63
N LYS A 52 -2.88 2.44 3.47
CA LYS A 52 -2.05 1.26 3.75
C LYS A 52 -1.31 0.85 2.48
N VAL A 53 0.01 0.75 2.57
CA VAL A 53 0.88 0.18 1.53
C VAL A 53 1.03 -1.32 1.80
N SER A 54 -0.03 -2.06 1.56
CA SER A 54 -0.20 -3.49 1.86
C SER A 54 -0.66 -4.25 0.63
N CYS A 55 -0.71 -5.56 0.71
CA CYS A 55 -1.27 -6.45 -0.33
C CYS A 55 -0.54 -6.40 -1.69
N PRO A 56 0.80 -6.28 -1.77
CA PRO A 56 1.47 -6.28 -3.07
C PRO A 56 1.23 -7.60 -3.83
N GLU A 57 1.08 -8.71 -3.13
CA GLU A 57 0.86 -10.05 -3.67
C GLU A 57 -0.44 -10.16 -4.49
N ARG A 58 -1.45 -9.36 -4.16
CA ARG A 58 -2.74 -9.36 -4.88
C ARG A 58 -2.75 -8.43 -6.08
N MET A 59 -1.89 -7.44 -6.08
CA MET A 59 -1.81 -6.44 -7.15
C MET A 59 -0.77 -6.79 -8.19
N SER A 60 0.32 -7.45 -7.79
CA SER A 60 1.41 -7.80 -8.68
C SER A 60 0.95 -8.70 -9.82
N VAL A 61 1.40 -8.39 -11.03
CA VAL A 61 1.22 -9.22 -12.23
C VAL A 61 2.47 -10.06 -12.54
N THR A 62 3.61 -9.73 -11.92
CA THR A 62 4.91 -10.41 -12.12
C THR A 62 5.41 -11.16 -10.89
N GLY A 63 4.78 -10.94 -9.73
CA GLY A 63 5.16 -11.57 -8.47
C GLY A 63 4.79 -13.06 -8.38
N PRO A 64 5.31 -13.76 -7.37
CA PRO A 64 5.04 -15.17 -7.17
C PRO A 64 3.55 -15.40 -6.94
N LYS A 65 2.92 -16.19 -7.80
CA LYS A 65 1.49 -16.55 -7.70
C LYS A 65 1.27 -17.99 -7.26
N ALA A 66 2.32 -18.75 -6.97
CA ALA A 66 2.19 -20.16 -6.60
C ALA A 66 3.22 -20.56 -5.55
N LEU A 67 2.74 -21.34 -4.57
CA LEU A 67 3.59 -22.13 -3.67
C LEU A 67 4.46 -23.16 -4.42
N ASN A 68 4.17 -23.43 -5.67
CA ASN A 68 4.82 -24.44 -6.50
C ASN A 68 5.94 -23.84 -7.34
N GLY A 69 6.80 -23.00 -6.71
CA GLY A 69 8.14 -22.70 -7.19
C GLY A 69 8.41 -22.87 -8.68
N GLU A 70 7.69 -22.17 -9.56
CA GLU A 70 8.13 -22.04 -10.94
C GLU A 70 9.51 -21.38 -10.91
N PRO A 71 10.57 -22.10 -11.33
CA PRO A 71 11.91 -21.52 -11.33
C PRO A 71 11.95 -20.42 -12.38
N GLY A 72 12.23 -19.20 -11.96
CA GLY A 72 12.42 -18.09 -12.89
C GLY A 72 11.82 -16.76 -12.47
N LEU A 73 10.98 -16.74 -11.45
CA LEU A 73 10.61 -15.48 -10.80
C LEU A 73 11.72 -15.15 -9.81
N GLU A 74 12.45 -14.10 -10.09
CA GLU A 74 13.47 -13.59 -9.17
C GLU A 74 12.84 -13.43 -7.80
N HIS A 75 13.44 -14.06 -6.81
CA HIS A 75 12.94 -14.13 -5.46
C HIS A 75 12.42 -12.78 -4.98
N GLY A 76 11.13 -12.70 -4.82
CA GLY A 76 10.52 -12.15 -3.67
C GLY A 76 10.28 -10.67 -3.58
N THR A 77 10.43 -9.88 -4.60
CA THR A 77 9.93 -8.51 -4.51
C THR A 77 8.86 -8.31 -5.57
N TYR A 78 7.70 -7.89 -5.16
CA TYR A 78 6.59 -7.45 -6.02
C TYR A 78 7.00 -6.14 -6.73
N ARG A 79 8.02 -6.23 -7.61
CA ARG A 79 8.74 -5.08 -8.19
C ARG A 79 7.86 -4.14 -8.98
N ASP A 80 6.84 -4.69 -9.61
CA ASP A 80 5.85 -3.93 -10.36
C ASP A 80 4.93 -3.09 -9.45
N VAL A 81 4.79 -3.47 -8.18
CA VAL A 81 4.02 -2.73 -7.16
C VAL A 81 4.88 -1.65 -6.47
N VAL A 82 6.20 -1.86 -6.39
CA VAL A 82 7.13 -0.94 -5.70
C VAL A 82 6.96 0.53 -6.13
N PRO A 83 6.86 0.89 -7.42
CA PRO A 83 6.73 2.29 -7.82
C PRO A 83 5.49 2.98 -7.26
N PHE A 84 4.39 2.25 -7.11
CA PHE A 84 3.13 2.76 -6.58
C PHE A 84 3.23 2.99 -5.07
N ALA A 85 3.65 1.97 -4.33
CA ALA A 85 3.81 2.05 -2.88
C ALA A 85 4.86 3.10 -2.48
N LYS A 86 6.03 3.08 -3.15
CA LYS A 86 7.08 4.07 -2.91
C LYS A 86 6.59 5.50 -3.15
N ARG A 87 5.83 5.73 -4.19
CA ARG A 87 5.26 7.05 -4.47
C ARG A 87 4.36 7.55 -3.34
N ILE A 88 3.54 6.67 -2.75
CA ILE A 88 2.71 7.04 -1.59
C ILE A 88 3.56 7.34 -0.37
N VAL A 89 4.56 6.50 -0.08
CA VAL A 89 5.48 6.70 1.06
C VAL A 89 6.26 8.01 0.91
N ASP A 90 6.82 8.28 -0.27
CA ASP A 90 7.61 9.50 -0.52
C ASP A 90 6.75 10.78 -0.47
N THR A 91 5.50 10.70 -0.95
CA THR A 91 4.62 11.88 -1.04
C THR A 91 3.90 12.18 0.28
N PHE A 92 3.54 11.15 1.03
CA PHE A 92 2.75 11.25 2.25
C PHE A 92 3.37 10.48 3.42
N PRO A 93 4.65 10.72 3.77
CA PRO A 93 5.37 9.91 4.75
C PRO A 93 4.71 9.85 6.13
N ASP A 94 3.87 10.84 6.45
CA ASP A 94 3.18 10.95 7.73
C ASP A 94 1.76 10.34 7.72
N ARG A 95 1.28 9.84 6.61
CA ARG A 95 -0.08 9.33 6.47
C ARG A 95 -0.13 7.98 5.73
N VAL A 96 0.88 7.16 5.96
CA VAL A 96 0.98 5.80 5.42
C VAL A 96 1.18 4.80 6.53
N LEU A 97 0.62 3.63 6.33
CA LEU A 97 0.71 2.46 7.19
C LEU A 97 1.18 1.27 6.36
N TRP A 98 1.74 0.28 7.00
CA TRP A 98 2.07 -1.00 6.39
C TRP A 98 1.35 -2.14 7.12
N GLY A 99 1.13 -3.26 6.43
CA GLY A 99 0.59 -4.48 6.99
C GLY A 99 0.60 -5.60 5.96
N THR A 100 0.57 -6.83 6.43
CA THR A 100 0.60 -8.04 5.58
C THR A 100 -0.75 -8.39 4.95
N ASP A 101 -1.85 -7.85 5.44
CA ASP A 101 -3.23 -8.28 5.12
C ASP A 101 -3.56 -9.69 5.63
N TRP A 102 -2.80 -10.16 6.66
CA TRP A 102 -3.12 -11.43 7.29
C TRP A 102 -4.59 -11.47 7.76
N PRO A 103 -5.34 -12.55 7.56
CA PRO A 103 -4.97 -13.89 7.08
C PRO A 103 -5.09 -14.07 5.56
N HIS A 104 -4.85 -13.05 4.76
CA HIS A 104 -4.87 -13.06 3.28
C HIS A 104 -6.21 -13.53 2.70
N PRO A 105 -7.33 -12.88 3.07
CA PRO A 105 -8.63 -13.25 2.55
C PRO A 105 -8.64 -13.11 1.02
N ASN A 106 -9.38 -13.95 0.34
CA ASN A 106 -9.48 -13.98 -1.12
C ASN A 106 -8.30 -14.60 -1.89
N LEU A 107 -7.27 -15.11 -1.20
CA LEU A 107 -6.20 -15.91 -1.82
C LEU A 107 -6.45 -17.40 -1.53
N LYS A 108 -7.24 -18.06 -2.39
CA LYS A 108 -7.64 -19.46 -2.19
C LYS A 108 -6.57 -20.46 -2.65
N ASP A 109 -5.86 -20.13 -3.70
CA ASP A 109 -4.94 -21.04 -4.37
C ASP A 109 -3.47 -20.71 -4.07
N HIS A 110 -3.23 -19.67 -3.29
CA HIS A 110 -1.91 -19.14 -3.04
C HIS A 110 -1.88 -18.40 -1.70
N MET A 111 -1.14 -18.92 -0.74
CA MET A 111 -0.82 -18.21 0.50
C MET A 111 0.51 -17.48 0.32
N PRO A 112 0.54 -16.15 0.44
CA PRO A 112 1.80 -15.43 0.35
C PRO A 112 2.72 -15.76 1.53
N ASP A 113 4.01 -15.62 1.32
CA ASP A 113 5.00 -15.67 2.38
C ASP A 113 5.10 -14.29 3.04
N ASP A 114 4.75 -14.20 4.31
CA ASP A 114 4.83 -12.95 5.07
C ASP A 114 6.26 -12.41 5.15
N GLY A 115 7.29 -13.26 5.08
CA GLY A 115 8.68 -12.85 5.00
C GLY A 115 8.96 -12.02 3.74
N LEU A 116 8.42 -12.44 2.59
CA LEU A 116 8.52 -11.68 1.35
C LEU A 116 7.77 -10.34 1.42
N LEU A 117 6.68 -10.28 2.17
CA LEU A 117 5.96 -9.02 2.41
C LEU A 117 6.77 -8.07 3.30
N VAL A 118 7.50 -8.60 4.27
CA VAL A 118 8.45 -7.80 5.08
C VAL A 118 9.62 -7.31 4.22
N ASP A 119 10.17 -8.16 3.35
CA ASP A 119 11.27 -7.82 2.44
C ASP A 119 10.87 -6.74 1.40
N PHE A 120 9.59 -6.52 1.20
CA PHE A 120 9.07 -5.43 0.36
C PHE A 120 9.34 -4.04 0.98
N ILE A 121 9.40 -3.94 2.32
CA ILE A 121 9.51 -2.67 3.04
C ILE A 121 10.72 -1.84 2.62
N PRO A 122 11.95 -2.36 2.56
CA PRO A 122 13.13 -1.57 2.17
C PRO A 122 13.06 -0.99 0.76
N HIS A 123 12.26 -1.58 -0.13
CA HIS A 123 12.08 -1.10 -1.50
C HIS A 123 11.14 0.12 -1.58
N ILE A 124 10.21 0.24 -0.64
CA ILE A 124 9.22 1.33 -0.62
C ILE A 124 9.60 2.43 0.38
N ALA A 125 10.24 2.07 1.49
CA ALA A 125 10.76 2.98 2.51
C ALA A 125 12.30 2.81 2.57
N THR A 126 13.01 3.59 1.74
CA THR A 126 14.42 3.36 1.43
C THR A 126 15.40 3.86 2.48
N THR A 127 14.93 4.46 3.57
CA THR A 127 15.76 4.92 4.70
C THR A 127 15.23 4.39 6.01
N ALA A 128 16.11 4.19 6.99
CA ALA A 128 15.70 3.75 8.32
C ALA A 128 14.66 4.69 8.96
N ALA A 129 14.77 6.00 8.72
CA ALA A 129 13.79 6.97 9.21
C ALA A 129 12.40 6.79 8.59
N LEU A 130 12.32 6.53 7.28
CA LEU A 130 11.04 6.24 6.61
C LEU A 130 10.44 4.91 7.08
N GLN A 131 11.30 3.89 7.29
CA GLN A 131 10.85 2.60 7.82
C GLN A 131 10.29 2.74 9.24
N HIS A 132 11.00 3.46 10.12
CA HIS A 132 10.54 3.71 11.48
C HIS A 132 9.20 4.48 11.48
N LYS A 133 9.11 5.50 10.65
CA LYS A 133 7.87 6.27 10.49
C LYS A 133 6.70 5.39 10.01
N LEU A 134 6.93 4.56 9.00
CA LEU A 134 5.93 3.66 8.43
C LEU A 134 5.45 2.59 9.41
N LEU A 135 6.37 2.03 10.21
CA LEU A 135 6.12 0.86 11.05
C LEU A 135 5.80 1.20 12.51
N VAL A 136 6.21 2.38 12.99
CA VAL A 136 6.10 2.76 14.39
C VAL A 136 5.36 4.08 14.55
N ASP A 137 5.92 5.20 14.08
CA ASP A 137 5.39 6.53 14.39
C ASP A 137 3.95 6.72 13.88
N ASN A 138 3.70 6.33 12.63
CA ASN A 138 2.39 6.50 12.02
C ASN A 138 1.31 5.62 12.65
N PRO A 139 1.52 4.31 12.86
CA PRO A 139 0.57 3.47 13.59
C PRO A 139 0.29 3.99 15.01
N MET A 140 1.33 4.37 15.75
CA MET A 140 1.16 4.94 17.09
C MET A 140 0.30 6.19 17.06
N ARG A 141 0.64 7.14 16.21
CA ARG A 141 -0.13 8.39 16.10
C ARG A 141 -1.59 8.19 15.69
N LEU A 142 -1.86 7.21 14.84
CA LEU A 142 -3.22 6.99 14.33
C LEU A 142 -4.09 6.19 15.31
N TYR A 143 -3.54 5.13 15.90
CA TYR A 143 -4.32 4.16 16.67
C TYR A 143 -4.13 4.31 18.19
N TRP A 144 -3.02 4.93 18.62
CA TRP A 144 -2.69 5.14 20.03
C TRP A 144 -2.21 6.58 20.27
N PRO A 145 -3.02 7.60 19.91
CA PRO A 145 -2.58 9.01 19.97
C PRO A 145 -2.21 9.48 21.38
N ASP A 146 -2.76 8.85 22.42
CA ASP A 146 -2.48 9.20 23.82
C ASP A 146 -1.14 8.58 24.32
N GLU A 147 -0.54 7.68 23.54
CA GLU A 147 0.73 6.99 23.85
C GLU A 147 1.87 7.40 22.91
N ALA A 148 1.61 8.23 21.90
CA ALA A 148 2.55 8.60 20.85
C ALA A 148 3.41 9.80 21.24
#